data_2e5c3264720d9f917a9b144477687731
#
_entry.id   2e5c3264720d9f917a9b144477687731
#
_cell.length_a   1.000
_cell.length_b   1.000
_cell.length_c   1.000
_cell.angle_alpha   90.00
_cell.angle_beta   90.00
_cell.angle_gamma   90.00
#
_symmetry.space_group_name_H-M   'P 1'
#
loop_
_entity.id
_entity.type
_entity.pdbx_description
1 polymer ?
#
loop_
_entity_poly.entity_id
_entity_poly.type
_entity_poly.pdbx_seq_one_letter_code
_entity_poly.pdbx_strand_id
1 'polypeptide(L)'
;MRLLILYTELAGYVLVNIEVLIRQHTNAEVLLVHYPVNPEAPFQLQSIERVSSIIYQANNEHSIQDKIKAFDPELIFCSGWTNQFYLSIVKTFKHSKRIIGFDNYWRGTLKQYALTLTAKWHLLRWFDYAWVPGQPQLDYALKMGFKPENCFTGLYPGDVALFSAIANERFAQLPKPFSKVMISVARYIKEKDLSTLWQAFISANAQTGNQWTLKCYGLGPLYNERIQHPCIQHLGFVQPHQMRNAISDAGVYVLPSKFEPWGVAVHEMAMSGLPLLLSDQVGARTMFLSPQNGFEFEAQNTKALESVLVHIMQMDDATLWSMSKASHEIGMTLKNEDWCNTLIKIAKS
;
A
#
# COMPACT_ATOMS: atom_id res chain seq x y z
N MET A 1 -16.96 -12.45 16.84
CA MET A 1 -16.51 -11.06 16.62
C MET A 1 -17.16 -10.54 15.35
N ARG A 2 -18.01 -9.50 15.48
CA ARG A 2 -18.66 -8.83 14.35
C ARG A 2 -17.89 -7.55 14.02
N LEU A 3 -17.22 -7.56 12.89
CA LEU A 3 -16.38 -6.44 12.41
C LEU A 3 -17.08 -5.70 11.27
N LEU A 4 -17.38 -4.42 11.47
CA LEU A 4 -17.80 -3.52 10.40
C LEU A 4 -16.56 -2.79 9.83
N ILE A 5 -16.37 -2.88 8.52
CA ILE A 5 -15.33 -2.14 7.79
C ILE A 5 -16.00 -1.12 6.86
N LEU A 6 -15.75 0.15 7.11
CA LEU A 6 -16.19 1.28 6.29
C LEU A 6 -14.99 1.77 5.47
N TYR A 7 -14.93 1.41 4.17
CA TYR A 7 -13.74 1.61 3.36
C TYR A 7 -14.01 2.50 2.14
N THR A 8 -13.13 3.47 1.88
CA THR A 8 -13.32 4.42 0.75
C THR A 8 -12.70 3.91 -0.55
N GLU A 9 -11.48 3.42 -0.54
CA GLU A 9 -10.80 2.93 -1.74
C GLU A 9 -10.35 1.48 -1.51
N LEU A 10 -11.26 0.54 -1.75
CA LEU A 10 -11.00 -0.88 -1.53
C LEU A 10 -9.94 -1.38 -2.51
N ALA A 11 -8.98 -2.14 -2.01
CA ALA A 11 -7.90 -2.74 -2.78
C ALA A 11 -7.72 -4.23 -2.41
N GLY A 12 -7.08 -4.99 -3.31
CA GLY A 12 -6.94 -6.43 -3.18
C GLY A 12 -6.29 -6.88 -1.86
N TYR A 13 -5.27 -6.17 -1.38
CA TYR A 13 -4.60 -6.49 -0.12
C TYR A 13 -5.51 -6.41 1.11
N VAL A 14 -6.56 -5.56 1.08
CA VAL A 14 -7.55 -5.49 2.17
C VAL A 14 -8.34 -6.79 2.24
N LEU A 15 -8.76 -7.32 1.09
CA LEU A 15 -9.50 -8.58 1.01
C LEU A 15 -8.67 -9.77 1.49
N VAL A 16 -7.38 -9.80 1.13
CA VAL A 16 -6.45 -10.84 1.62
C VAL A 16 -6.34 -10.81 3.15
N ASN A 17 -6.23 -9.63 3.76
CA ASN A 17 -6.18 -9.51 5.22
C ASN A 17 -7.50 -9.98 5.87
N ILE A 18 -8.64 -9.65 5.28
CA ILE A 18 -9.95 -10.14 5.75
C ILE A 18 -10.04 -11.66 5.60
N GLU A 19 -9.58 -12.21 4.49
CA GLU A 19 -9.58 -13.67 4.25
C GLU A 19 -8.73 -14.41 5.29
N VAL A 20 -7.53 -13.90 5.60
CA VAL A 20 -6.65 -14.47 6.65
C VAL A 20 -7.36 -14.40 8.01
N LEU A 21 -8.01 -13.27 8.34
CA LEU A 21 -8.79 -13.13 9.58
C LEU A 21 -9.89 -14.19 9.68
N ILE A 22 -10.70 -14.35 8.63
CA ILE A 22 -11.82 -15.32 8.59
C ILE A 22 -11.32 -16.77 8.72
N ARG A 23 -10.16 -17.08 8.12
CA ARG A 23 -9.53 -18.40 8.19
C ARG A 23 -9.01 -18.71 9.59
N GLN A 24 -8.41 -17.75 10.25
CA GLN A 24 -7.83 -17.92 11.60
C GLN A 24 -8.88 -17.85 12.71
N HIS A 25 -9.95 -17.11 12.50
CA HIS A 25 -11.00 -16.87 13.51
C HIS A 25 -12.37 -17.28 12.99
N THR A 26 -12.72 -18.56 13.22
CA THR A 26 -13.95 -19.19 12.72
C THR A 26 -15.25 -18.50 13.17
N ASN A 27 -15.21 -17.77 14.29
CA ASN A 27 -16.34 -17.00 14.82
C ASN A 27 -16.31 -15.51 14.39
N ALA A 28 -15.45 -15.14 13.43
CA ALA A 28 -15.43 -13.79 12.89
C ALA A 28 -16.43 -13.67 11.73
N GLU A 29 -17.18 -12.58 11.74
CA GLU A 29 -18.07 -12.15 10.67
C GLU A 29 -17.70 -10.72 10.29
N VAL A 30 -17.70 -10.43 8.99
CA VAL A 30 -17.34 -9.10 8.48
C VAL A 30 -18.46 -8.53 7.63
N LEU A 31 -18.87 -7.31 7.94
CA LEU A 31 -19.69 -6.47 7.07
C LEU A 31 -18.78 -5.39 6.46
N LEU A 32 -18.55 -5.49 5.16
CA LEU A 32 -17.70 -4.56 4.40
C LEU A 32 -18.59 -3.59 3.61
N VAL A 33 -18.54 -2.31 3.95
CA VAL A 33 -19.19 -1.24 3.18
C VAL A 33 -18.10 -0.42 2.50
N HIS A 34 -18.11 -0.36 1.18
CA HIS A 34 -17.03 0.28 0.42
C HIS A 34 -17.54 1.07 -0.79
N TYR A 35 -16.73 2.00 -1.27
CA TYR A 35 -17.01 2.69 -2.54
C TYR A 35 -16.91 1.73 -3.73
N PRO A 36 -17.50 2.08 -4.89
CA PRO A 36 -17.23 1.35 -6.13
C PRO A 36 -15.73 1.20 -6.38
N VAL A 37 -15.35 0.09 -7.01
CA VAL A 37 -13.94 -0.14 -7.38
C VAL A 37 -13.46 0.98 -8.30
N ASN A 38 -12.25 1.47 -8.03
CA ASN A 38 -11.65 2.55 -8.81
C ASN A 38 -11.42 2.09 -10.27
N PRO A 39 -11.96 2.78 -11.29
CA PRO A 39 -11.78 2.40 -12.70
C PRO A 39 -10.32 2.47 -13.18
N GLU A 40 -9.45 3.22 -12.48
CA GLU A 40 -8.00 3.25 -12.75
C GLU A 40 -7.26 2.03 -12.20
N ALA A 41 -7.90 1.28 -11.28
CA ALA A 41 -7.39 0.04 -10.73
C ALA A 41 -8.55 -0.97 -10.61
N PRO A 42 -9.05 -1.50 -11.73
CA PRO A 42 -10.30 -2.28 -11.80
C PRO A 42 -10.09 -3.73 -11.36
N PHE A 43 -9.69 -3.96 -10.11
CA PHE A 43 -9.52 -5.31 -9.60
C PHE A 43 -10.87 -6.01 -9.37
N GLN A 44 -10.87 -7.33 -9.53
CA GLN A 44 -12.05 -8.15 -9.34
C GLN A 44 -12.23 -8.50 -7.86
N LEU A 45 -13.42 -8.19 -7.33
CA LEU A 45 -13.82 -8.60 -5.99
C LEU A 45 -14.19 -10.09 -5.99
N GLN A 46 -13.53 -10.87 -5.16
CA GLN A 46 -13.91 -12.26 -4.91
C GLN A 46 -14.79 -12.32 -3.66
N SER A 47 -15.77 -13.25 -3.66
CA SER A 47 -16.57 -13.52 -2.48
C SER A 47 -15.74 -14.27 -1.44
N ILE A 48 -15.81 -13.84 -0.19
CA ILE A 48 -15.17 -14.50 0.94
C ILE A 48 -16.28 -15.01 1.87
N GLU A 49 -16.16 -16.23 2.33
CA GLU A 49 -17.13 -16.83 3.28
C GLU A 49 -17.23 -15.93 4.53
N ARG A 50 -18.43 -15.78 5.06
CA ARG A 50 -18.74 -14.95 6.25
C ARG A 50 -18.36 -13.45 6.11
N VAL A 51 -18.19 -12.98 4.86
CA VAL A 51 -18.02 -11.58 4.53
C VAL A 51 -19.18 -11.11 3.68
N SER A 52 -19.97 -10.18 4.20
CA SER A 52 -21.02 -9.50 3.45
C SER A 52 -20.46 -8.18 2.92
N SER A 53 -20.48 -7.98 1.60
CA SER A 53 -19.99 -6.76 0.96
C SER A 53 -21.15 -5.91 0.41
N ILE A 54 -21.09 -4.60 0.65
CA ILE A 54 -22.08 -3.62 0.17
C ILE A 54 -21.36 -2.45 -0.47
N ILE A 55 -21.71 -2.17 -1.73
CA ILE A 55 -21.21 -0.96 -2.41
C ILE A 55 -21.98 0.24 -1.90
N TYR A 56 -21.25 1.21 -1.34
CA TYR A 56 -21.80 2.48 -0.89
C TYR A 56 -22.18 3.40 -2.05
N GLN A 57 -23.39 3.92 -2.02
CA GLN A 57 -23.91 4.98 -2.87
C GLN A 57 -24.79 5.91 -2.01
N ALA A 58 -24.83 7.19 -2.33
CA ALA A 58 -25.61 8.14 -1.54
C ALA A 58 -27.12 7.82 -1.46
N ASN A 59 -27.66 7.11 -2.45
CA ASN A 59 -29.07 6.72 -2.50
C ASN A 59 -29.40 5.45 -1.70
N ASN A 60 -28.40 4.72 -1.16
CA ASN A 60 -28.64 3.49 -0.39
C ASN A 60 -28.27 3.58 1.11
N GLU A 61 -27.98 4.79 1.60
CA GLU A 61 -27.55 5.03 2.99
C GLU A 61 -28.50 4.45 4.03
N HIS A 62 -29.81 4.61 3.85
CA HIS A 62 -30.83 4.07 4.77
C HIS A 62 -30.77 2.55 4.85
N SER A 63 -30.75 1.88 3.69
CA SER A 63 -30.64 0.41 3.63
C SER A 63 -29.33 -0.11 4.25
N ILE A 64 -28.21 0.61 4.03
CA ILE A 64 -26.93 0.26 4.66
C ILE A 64 -27.04 0.41 6.18
N GLN A 65 -27.63 1.52 6.66
CA GLN A 65 -27.80 1.75 8.10
C GLN A 65 -28.64 0.65 8.78
N ASP A 66 -29.71 0.19 8.15
CA ASP A 66 -30.55 -0.88 8.70
C ASP A 66 -29.80 -2.22 8.75
N LYS A 67 -29.01 -2.53 7.72
CA LYS A 67 -28.15 -3.72 7.72
C LYS A 67 -27.06 -3.65 8.81
N ILE A 68 -26.45 -2.47 9.02
CA ILE A 68 -25.47 -2.27 10.09
C ILE A 68 -26.11 -2.42 11.46
N LYS A 69 -27.34 -1.89 11.67
CA LYS A 69 -28.11 -2.07 12.92
C LYS A 69 -28.39 -3.55 13.18
N ALA A 70 -28.83 -4.28 12.17
CA ALA A 70 -29.09 -5.73 12.29
C ALA A 70 -27.81 -6.53 12.55
N PHE A 71 -26.68 -6.11 11.97
CA PHE A 71 -25.36 -6.73 12.17
C PHE A 71 -24.81 -6.48 13.57
N ASP A 72 -25.13 -5.33 14.20
CA ASP A 72 -24.73 -4.92 15.54
C ASP A 72 -23.21 -5.11 15.79
N PRO A 73 -22.34 -4.30 15.16
CA PRO A 73 -20.90 -4.52 15.16
C PRO A 73 -20.28 -4.34 16.56
N GLU A 74 -19.36 -5.22 16.93
CA GLU A 74 -18.49 -5.10 18.12
C GLU A 74 -17.28 -4.21 17.86
N LEU A 75 -16.77 -4.24 16.61
CA LEU A 75 -15.67 -3.38 16.12
C LEU A 75 -16.11 -2.65 14.88
N ILE A 76 -15.68 -1.39 14.76
CA ILE A 76 -15.86 -0.57 13.56
C ILE A 76 -14.49 -0.05 13.12
N PHE A 77 -14.05 -0.45 11.94
CA PHE A 77 -12.93 0.19 11.25
C PHE A 77 -13.47 1.19 10.23
N CYS A 78 -12.99 2.43 10.30
CA CYS A 78 -13.36 3.49 9.36
C CYS A 78 -12.11 4.04 8.65
N SER A 79 -12.08 3.95 7.33
CA SER A 79 -11.01 4.47 6.49
C SER A 79 -11.16 5.99 6.34
N GLY A 80 -10.40 6.72 7.16
CA GLY A 80 -10.38 8.18 7.18
C GLY A 80 -11.57 8.83 7.88
N TRP A 81 -11.70 10.15 7.67
CA TRP A 81 -12.71 10.99 8.36
C TRP A 81 -13.44 11.96 7.42
N THR A 82 -13.46 11.71 6.13
CA THR A 82 -14.04 12.61 5.14
C THR A 82 -15.48 12.28 4.78
N ASN A 83 -15.86 10.99 4.81
CA ASN A 83 -17.22 10.56 4.50
C ASN A 83 -18.16 10.80 5.70
N GLN A 84 -19.16 11.69 5.53
CA GLN A 84 -20.08 12.06 6.59
C GLN A 84 -21.03 10.93 7.01
N PHE A 85 -21.43 10.08 6.06
CA PHE A 85 -22.27 8.90 6.38
C PHE A 85 -21.48 7.91 7.24
N TYR A 86 -20.23 7.58 6.89
CA TYR A 86 -19.39 6.71 7.71
C TYR A 86 -19.19 7.28 9.12
N LEU A 87 -18.94 8.58 9.23
CA LEU A 87 -18.85 9.24 10.53
C LEU A 87 -20.15 9.19 11.31
N SER A 88 -21.31 9.27 10.66
CA SER A 88 -22.62 9.14 11.33
C SER A 88 -22.80 7.75 11.95
N ILE A 89 -22.36 6.70 11.24
CA ILE A 89 -22.36 5.32 11.75
C ILE A 89 -21.45 5.21 12.98
N VAL A 90 -20.20 5.66 12.87
CA VAL A 90 -19.24 5.65 13.99
C VAL A 90 -19.77 6.36 15.23
N LYS A 91 -20.47 7.50 15.06
CA LYS A 91 -21.09 8.26 16.17
C LYS A 91 -22.27 7.53 16.79
N THR A 92 -23.02 6.74 16.02
CA THR A 92 -24.22 6.03 16.48
C THR A 92 -23.87 4.81 17.33
N PHE A 93 -22.87 4.03 16.93
CA PHE A 93 -22.51 2.77 17.60
C PHE A 93 -21.45 3.00 18.69
N LYS A 94 -21.84 3.66 19.78
CA LYS A 94 -20.92 4.00 20.89
C LYS A 94 -20.48 2.80 21.73
N HIS A 95 -21.19 1.68 21.67
CA HIS A 95 -20.84 0.44 22.36
C HIS A 95 -19.75 -0.34 21.63
N SER A 96 -19.57 -0.08 20.32
CA SER A 96 -18.52 -0.71 19.52
C SER A 96 -17.18 -0.03 19.78
N LYS A 97 -16.07 -0.77 19.66
CA LYS A 97 -14.72 -0.21 19.60
C LYS A 97 -14.49 0.38 18.21
N ARG A 98 -14.08 1.64 18.15
CA ARG A 98 -14.05 2.45 16.91
C ARG A 98 -12.62 2.78 16.55
N ILE A 99 -12.19 2.27 15.41
CA ILE A 99 -10.83 2.38 14.88
C ILE A 99 -10.85 3.31 13.69
N ILE A 100 -10.00 4.33 13.68
CA ILE A 100 -9.74 5.12 12.49
C ILE A 100 -8.47 4.62 11.80
N GLY A 101 -8.57 4.35 10.48
CA GLY A 101 -7.41 4.06 9.63
C GLY A 101 -7.13 5.23 8.68
N PHE A 102 -5.87 5.60 8.51
CA PHE A 102 -5.46 6.62 7.53
C PHE A 102 -4.00 6.47 7.16
N ASP A 103 -3.64 6.95 5.98
CA ASP A 103 -2.27 6.92 5.43
C ASP A 103 -1.63 8.31 5.30
N ASN A 104 -2.41 9.39 5.50
CA ASN A 104 -1.86 10.73 5.51
C ASN A 104 -0.83 10.90 6.64
N TYR A 105 0.32 11.51 6.33
CA TYR A 105 1.34 11.86 7.31
C TYR A 105 1.44 13.38 7.51
N TRP A 106 2.14 13.78 8.56
CA TRP A 106 2.31 15.19 8.88
C TRP A 106 3.18 15.91 7.84
N ARG A 107 2.64 16.95 7.21
CA ARG A 107 3.31 17.81 6.22
C ARG A 107 3.43 19.26 6.68
N GLY A 108 2.95 19.61 7.86
CA GLY A 108 2.97 20.98 8.37
C GLY A 108 2.08 21.95 7.61
N THR A 109 1.02 21.48 6.97
CA THR A 109 0.07 22.37 6.28
C THR A 109 -0.88 23.06 7.27
N LEU A 110 -1.35 24.27 6.95
CA LEU A 110 -2.31 25.01 7.80
C LEU A 110 -3.57 24.18 8.12
N LYS A 111 -4.05 23.37 7.15
CA LYS A 111 -5.18 22.46 7.37
C LYS A 111 -4.86 21.40 8.43
N GLN A 112 -3.64 20.86 8.42
CA GLN A 112 -3.22 19.89 9.43
C GLN A 112 -3.04 20.53 10.80
N TYR A 113 -2.49 21.73 10.89
CA TYR A 113 -2.44 22.47 12.16
C TYR A 113 -3.85 22.70 12.72
N ALA A 114 -4.79 23.19 11.91
CA ALA A 114 -6.18 23.37 12.33
C ALA A 114 -6.82 22.05 12.78
N LEU A 115 -6.58 20.94 12.05
CA LEU A 115 -7.09 19.64 12.42
C LEU A 115 -6.52 19.16 13.76
N THR A 116 -5.20 19.28 13.98
CA THR A 116 -4.59 18.86 15.26
C THR A 116 -5.12 19.64 16.45
N LEU A 117 -5.36 20.94 16.29
CA LEU A 117 -5.94 21.77 17.34
C LEU A 117 -7.39 21.38 17.68
N THR A 118 -8.16 20.94 16.68
CA THR A 118 -9.58 20.61 16.84
C THR A 118 -9.86 19.11 16.98
N ALA A 119 -8.87 18.24 16.78
CA ALA A 119 -9.03 16.78 16.75
C ALA A 119 -9.71 16.22 18.01
N LYS A 120 -9.40 16.77 19.19
CA LYS A 120 -9.99 16.34 20.46
C LYS A 120 -11.51 16.53 20.54
N TRP A 121 -12.08 17.50 19.81
CA TRP A 121 -13.52 17.75 19.78
C TRP A 121 -14.25 16.97 18.70
N HIS A 122 -13.50 16.42 17.72
CA HIS A 122 -14.01 15.67 16.59
C HIS A 122 -13.49 14.22 16.62
N LEU A 123 -12.25 13.98 16.19
CA LEU A 123 -11.73 12.62 15.99
C LEU A 123 -11.61 11.82 17.28
N LEU A 124 -10.97 12.39 18.32
CA LEU A 124 -10.77 11.69 19.61
C LEU A 124 -12.05 11.42 20.40
N ARG A 125 -13.13 12.13 20.08
CA ARG A 125 -14.46 11.86 20.66
C ARG A 125 -15.16 10.68 19.99
N TRP A 126 -14.83 10.41 18.73
CA TRP A 126 -15.53 9.43 17.91
C TRP A 126 -14.76 8.15 17.71
N PHE A 127 -13.44 8.18 17.85
CA PHE A 127 -12.56 7.04 17.66
C PHE A 127 -11.76 6.74 18.91
N ASP A 128 -11.73 5.48 19.28
CA ASP A 128 -11.04 4.98 20.45
C ASP A 128 -9.57 4.66 20.12
N TYR A 129 -9.31 4.24 18.87
CA TYR A 129 -8.00 3.80 18.38
C TYR A 129 -7.66 4.44 17.03
N ALA A 130 -6.35 4.66 16.80
CA ALA A 130 -5.78 4.96 15.49
C ALA A 130 -4.96 3.76 15.01
N TRP A 131 -5.21 3.31 13.80
CA TRP A 131 -4.42 2.25 13.17
C TRP A 131 -3.90 2.74 11.84
N VAL A 132 -2.58 2.81 11.70
CA VAL A 132 -1.89 3.51 10.61
C VAL A 132 -0.81 2.62 9.96
N PRO A 133 -0.37 2.93 8.73
CA PRO A 133 0.59 2.09 8.04
C PRO A 133 1.97 2.03 8.71
N GLY A 134 2.53 3.16 9.11
CA GLY A 134 3.90 3.22 9.64
C GLY A 134 4.19 4.45 10.50
N GLN A 135 5.49 4.68 10.77
CA GLN A 135 5.94 5.71 11.69
C GLN A 135 5.52 7.14 11.33
N PRO A 136 5.59 7.61 10.05
CA PRO A 136 5.19 8.98 9.72
C PRO A 136 3.71 9.27 10.02
N GLN A 137 2.83 8.26 9.85
CA GLN A 137 1.41 8.38 10.16
C GLN A 137 1.14 8.23 11.66
N LEU A 138 1.94 7.41 12.36
CA LEU A 138 1.89 7.32 13.82
C LEU A 138 2.24 8.67 14.46
N ASP A 139 3.29 9.32 14.00
CA ASP A 139 3.66 10.65 14.49
C ASP A 139 2.53 11.67 14.26
N TYR A 140 1.80 11.54 13.16
CA TYR A 140 0.64 12.39 12.92
C TYR A 140 -0.55 12.05 13.84
N ALA A 141 -0.83 10.75 14.10
CA ALA A 141 -1.85 10.34 15.07
C ALA A 141 -1.55 10.90 16.47
N LEU A 142 -0.29 10.81 16.91
CA LEU A 142 0.14 11.37 18.20
C LEU A 142 0.00 12.90 18.24
N LYS A 143 0.33 13.61 17.16
CA LYS A 143 0.10 15.06 17.04
C LYS A 143 -1.39 15.43 17.10
N MET A 144 -2.28 14.59 16.59
CA MET A 144 -3.73 14.78 16.73
C MET A 144 -4.23 14.53 18.16
N GLY A 145 -3.40 13.95 19.05
CA GLY A 145 -3.70 13.71 20.45
C GLY A 145 -4.19 12.31 20.80
N PHE A 146 -4.09 11.33 19.87
CA PHE A 146 -4.26 9.93 20.25
C PHE A 146 -3.19 9.52 21.23
N LYS A 147 -3.55 8.72 22.24
CA LYS A 147 -2.59 8.19 23.20
C LYS A 147 -1.75 7.09 22.56
N PRO A 148 -0.44 6.97 22.90
CA PRO A 148 0.43 5.95 22.32
C PRO A 148 -0.12 4.52 22.46
N GLU A 149 -0.72 4.17 23.59
CA GLU A 149 -1.30 2.87 23.86
C GLU A 149 -2.52 2.54 22.98
N ASN A 150 -3.15 3.56 22.38
CA ASN A 150 -4.29 3.43 21.47
C ASN A 150 -3.90 3.58 19.99
N CYS A 151 -2.59 3.65 19.70
CA CYS A 151 -2.09 3.74 18.34
C CYS A 151 -1.43 2.43 17.91
N PHE A 152 -1.72 1.99 16.69
CA PHE A 152 -1.16 0.79 16.09
C PHE A 152 -0.59 1.11 14.71
N THR A 153 0.48 0.40 14.33
CA THR A 153 1.07 0.45 12.99
C THR A 153 0.80 -0.84 12.22
N GLY A 154 1.25 -0.93 10.95
CA GLY A 154 1.11 -2.14 10.15
C GLY A 154 -0.28 -2.32 9.54
N LEU A 155 -0.99 -1.23 9.23
CA LEU A 155 -2.35 -1.28 8.67
C LEU A 155 -2.44 -1.97 7.30
N TYR A 156 -1.41 -1.87 6.46
CA TYR A 156 -1.46 -2.25 5.05
C TYR A 156 -0.42 -3.32 4.67
N PRO A 157 -0.47 -4.54 5.22
CA PRO A 157 0.34 -5.62 4.66
C PRO A 157 -0.20 -6.01 3.27
N GLY A 158 0.72 -6.26 2.32
CA GLY A 158 0.40 -6.85 1.03
C GLY A 158 0.05 -8.34 1.16
N ASP A 159 -0.18 -9.02 0.03
CA ASP A 159 -0.41 -10.46 0.00
C ASP A 159 0.90 -11.22 0.24
N VAL A 160 1.18 -11.54 1.51
CA VAL A 160 2.42 -12.21 1.92
C VAL A 160 2.57 -13.57 1.25
N ALA A 161 1.49 -14.34 1.14
CA ALA A 161 1.54 -15.67 0.55
C ALA A 161 1.94 -15.61 -0.95
N LEU A 162 1.33 -14.70 -1.70
CA LEU A 162 1.61 -14.51 -3.11
C LEU A 162 3.04 -14.02 -3.35
N PHE A 163 3.42 -12.92 -2.70
CA PHE A 163 4.68 -12.23 -3.03
C PHE A 163 5.91 -12.94 -2.43
N SER A 164 5.79 -13.61 -1.28
CA SER A 164 6.88 -14.45 -0.77
C SER A 164 7.11 -15.70 -1.64
N ALA A 165 6.06 -16.28 -2.23
CA ALA A 165 6.21 -17.40 -3.15
C ALA A 165 7.02 -17.00 -4.39
N ILE A 166 6.85 -15.76 -4.91
CA ILE A 166 7.63 -15.25 -6.03
C ILE A 166 9.13 -15.20 -5.67
N ALA A 167 9.47 -14.69 -4.47
CA ALA A 167 10.86 -14.65 -4.00
C ALA A 167 11.45 -16.07 -3.86
N ASN A 168 10.70 -17.00 -3.27
CA ASN A 168 11.15 -18.39 -3.11
C ASN A 168 11.47 -19.04 -4.46
N GLU A 169 10.63 -18.84 -5.48
CA GLU A 169 10.88 -19.33 -6.84
C GLU A 169 12.10 -18.68 -7.46
N ARG A 170 12.27 -17.37 -7.25
CA ARG A 170 13.44 -16.61 -7.71
C ARG A 170 14.73 -17.16 -7.12
N PHE A 171 14.76 -17.44 -5.81
CA PHE A 171 15.95 -17.94 -5.12
C PHE A 171 16.22 -19.43 -5.37
N ALA A 172 15.18 -20.23 -5.60
CA ALA A 172 15.33 -21.64 -5.96
C ALA A 172 16.06 -21.87 -7.30
N GLN A 173 16.11 -20.84 -8.15
CA GLN A 173 16.78 -20.91 -9.46
C GLN A 173 18.26 -20.49 -9.41
N LEU A 174 18.79 -20.13 -8.23
CA LEU A 174 20.20 -19.73 -8.09
C LEU A 174 21.12 -20.95 -8.20
N PRO A 175 22.35 -20.81 -8.80
CA PRO A 175 22.89 -19.56 -9.35
C PRO A 175 22.39 -19.25 -10.77
N LYS A 176 22.03 -18.00 -11.03
CA LYS A 176 21.70 -17.50 -12.37
C LYS A 176 22.08 -16.01 -12.49
N PRO A 177 22.26 -15.47 -13.72
CA PRO A 177 22.45 -14.05 -13.93
C PRO A 177 21.31 -13.23 -13.34
N PHE A 178 21.65 -12.05 -12.82
CA PHE A 178 20.61 -11.14 -12.31
C PHE A 178 19.80 -10.55 -13.45
N SER A 179 18.50 -10.42 -13.26
CA SER A 179 17.62 -9.87 -14.31
C SER A 179 17.82 -8.36 -14.49
N LYS A 180 18.05 -7.94 -15.73
CA LYS A 180 18.18 -6.53 -16.13
C LYS A 180 16.84 -5.89 -16.49
N VAL A 181 15.77 -6.27 -15.77
CA VAL A 181 14.44 -5.69 -15.94
C VAL A 181 14.08 -4.87 -14.71
N MET A 182 13.91 -3.56 -14.89
CA MET A 182 13.31 -2.70 -13.88
C MET A 182 11.80 -2.67 -14.05
N ILE A 183 11.08 -2.58 -12.93
CA ILE A 183 9.63 -2.42 -12.96
C ILE A 183 9.15 -1.23 -12.15
N SER A 184 8.06 -0.63 -12.60
CA SER A 184 7.27 0.34 -11.84
C SER A 184 5.80 -0.08 -11.88
N VAL A 185 5.18 -0.21 -10.72
CA VAL A 185 3.77 -0.57 -10.56
C VAL A 185 3.06 0.62 -9.94
N ALA A 186 2.39 1.44 -10.72
CA ALA A 186 1.79 2.68 -10.27
C ALA A 186 0.69 3.16 -11.23
N ARG A 187 -0.31 3.88 -10.70
CA ARG A 187 -1.29 4.58 -11.53
C ARG A 187 -0.60 5.68 -12.35
N TYR A 188 -1.08 5.93 -13.56
CA TYR A 188 -0.58 7.01 -14.43
C TYR A 188 -1.25 8.33 -14.07
N ILE A 189 -0.86 8.88 -12.91
CA ILE A 189 -1.32 10.16 -12.34
C ILE A 189 -0.12 11.05 -12.01
N LYS A 190 -0.36 12.35 -11.86
CA LYS A 190 0.71 13.35 -11.62
C LYS A 190 1.55 13.05 -10.38
N GLU A 191 0.94 12.51 -9.33
CA GLU A 191 1.60 12.18 -8.06
C GLU A 191 2.65 11.08 -8.19
N LYS A 192 2.52 10.20 -9.20
CA LYS A 192 3.46 9.08 -9.42
C LYS A 192 4.69 9.45 -10.24
N ASP A 193 4.66 10.59 -10.91
CA ASP A 193 5.79 11.21 -11.63
C ASP A 193 6.58 10.27 -12.55
N LEU A 194 5.85 9.43 -13.28
CA LEU A 194 6.45 8.44 -14.21
C LEU A 194 7.29 9.09 -15.32
N SER A 195 6.99 10.33 -15.70
CA SER A 195 7.76 11.09 -16.69
C SER A 195 9.21 11.30 -16.26
N THR A 196 9.45 11.62 -14.99
CA THR A 196 10.79 11.72 -14.40
C THR A 196 11.53 10.38 -14.49
N LEU A 197 10.85 9.27 -14.19
CA LEU A 197 11.42 7.93 -14.32
C LEU A 197 11.82 7.61 -15.76
N TRP A 198 10.94 7.86 -16.72
CA TRP A 198 11.24 7.51 -18.12
C TRP A 198 12.45 8.28 -18.65
N GLN A 199 12.54 9.58 -18.37
CA GLN A 199 13.66 10.42 -18.78
C GLN A 199 14.97 9.95 -18.13
N ALA A 200 14.98 9.75 -16.82
CA ALA A 200 16.15 9.28 -16.08
C ALA A 200 16.60 7.89 -16.56
N PHE A 201 15.64 6.96 -16.80
CA PHE A 201 15.94 5.60 -17.25
C PHE A 201 16.56 5.57 -18.64
N ILE A 202 16.03 6.33 -19.60
CA ILE A 202 16.59 6.41 -20.97
C ILE A 202 18.04 6.89 -20.91
N SER A 203 18.31 7.98 -20.16
CA SER A 203 19.65 8.53 -20.01
C SER A 203 20.61 7.55 -19.34
N ALA A 204 20.23 6.97 -18.20
CA ALA A 204 21.05 6.02 -17.46
C ALA A 204 21.34 4.75 -18.27
N ASN A 205 20.32 4.21 -18.95
CA ASN A 205 20.48 3.00 -19.77
C ASN A 205 21.44 3.24 -20.95
N ALA A 206 21.36 4.40 -21.61
CA ALA A 206 22.29 4.77 -22.66
C ALA A 206 23.74 4.86 -22.16
N GLN A 207 23.98 5.44 -20.97
CA GLN A 207 25.30 5.54 -20.35
C GLN A 207 25.88 4.17 -19.97
N THR A 208 25.03 3.18 -19.67
CA THR A 208 25.43 1.85 -19.20
C THR A 208 25.36 0.75 -20.27
N GLY A 209 25.23 1.12 -21.53
CA GLY A 209 25.30 0.21 -22.68
C GLY A 209 23.97 -0.39 -23.13
N ASN A 210 22.84 0.23 -22.79
CA ASN A 210 21.48 -0.13 -23.24
C ASN A 210 21.06 -1.59 -22.96
N GLN A 211 21.43 -2.13 -21.81
CA GLN A 211 21.16 -3.54 -21.46
C GLN A 211 19.90 -3.75 -20.61
N TRP A 212 19.31 -2.68 -20.08
CA TRP A 212 18.17 -2.77 -19.20
C TRP A 212 16.86 -2.45 -19.92
N THR A 213 15.77 -3.07 -19.45
CA THR A 213 14.40 -2.79 -19.90
C THR A 213 13.60 -2.26 -18.71
N LEU A 214 12.74 -1.27 -18.93
CA LEU A 214 11.78 -0.77 -17.95
C LEU A 214 10.37 -1.25 -18.32
N LYS A 215 9.70 -1.95 -17.41
CA LYS A 215 8.30 -2.34 -17.52
C LYS A 215 7.45 -1.50 -16.57
N CYS A 216 6.45 -0.81 -17.11
CA CYS A 216 5.53 0.04 -16.36
C CYS A 216 4.13 -0.59 -16.36
N TYR A 217 3.62 -0.90 -15.17
CA TYR A 217 2.29 -1.45 -14.96
C TYR A 217 1.37 -0.41 -14.33
N GLY A 218 0.15 -0.30 -14.84
CA GLY A 218 -0.89 0.59 -14.34
C GLY A 218 -1.63 1.32 -15.44
N LEU A 219 -2.74 1.95 -15.07
CA LEU A 219 -3.57 2.82 -15.91
C LEU A 219 -3.79 4.15 -15.18
N GLY A 220 -4.42 5.09 -15.86
CA GLY A 220 -4.77 6.39 -15.30
C GLY A 220 -4.89 7.47 -16.37
N PRO A 221 -5.30 8.69 -16.02
CA PRO A 221 -5.56 9.77 -16.98
C PRO A 221 -4.34 10.12 -17.84
N LEU A 222 -3.11 9.94 -17.32
CA LEU A 222 -1.89 10.25 -18.07
C LEU A 222 -1.37 9.07 -18.91
N TYR A 223 -2.12 7.95 -19.02
CA TYR A 223 -1.66 6.78 -19.77
C TYR A 223 -1.41 7.08 -21.25
N ASN A 224 -2.19 7.98 -21.84
CA ASN A 224 -2.04 8.39 -23.24
C ASN A 224 -0.86 9.36 -23.47
N GLU A 225 -0.30 9.94 -22.40
CA GLU A 225 0.87 10.84 -22.45
C GLU A 225 2.20 10.07 -22.28
N ARG A 226 2.16 8.73 -22.19
CA ARG A 226 3.33 7.90 -21.99
C ARG A 226 4.30 7.99 -23.15
N ILE A 227 5.60 8.03 -22.83
CA ILE A 227 6.65 8.04 -23.85
C ILE A 227 6.75 6.68 -24.55
N GLN A 228 6.99 6.70 -25.84
CA GLN A 228 7.31 5.49 -26.63
C GLN A 228 8.81 5.39 -26.81
N HIS A 229 9.42 4.33 -26.27
CA HIS A 229 10.88 4.11 -26.37
C HIS A 229 11.18 2.60 -26.41
N PRO A 230 12.16 2.12 -27.20
CA PRO A 230 12.42 0.68 -27.34
C PRO A 230 12.74 -0.04 -26.04
N CYS A 231 13.34 0.62 -25.05
CA CYS A 231 13.67 0.02 -23.75
C CYS A 231 12.57 0.20 -22.68
N ILE A 232 11.40 0.78 -23.01
CA ILE A 232 10.29 1.00 -22.08
C ILE A 232 9.03 0.32 -22.60
N GLN A 233 8.42 -0.51 -21.75
CA GLN A 233 7.17 -1.21 -22.05
C GLN A 233 6.07 -0.71 -21.10
N HIS A 234 4.90 -0.36 -21.65
CA HIS A 234 3.72 0.07 -20.91
C HIS A 234 2.66 -1.04 -21.02
N LEU A 235 2.42 -1.75 -19.92
CA LEU A 235 1.72 -3.04 -19.92
C LEU A 235 0.29 -2.97 -19.35
N GLY A 236 -0.17 -1.74 -18.98
CA GLY A 236 -1.51 -1.55 -18.46
C GLY A 236 -1.71 -2.09 -17.05
N PHE A 237 -2.96 -2.23 -16.64
CA PHE A 237 -3.30 -2.75 -15.32
C PHE A 237 -3.18 -4.29 -15.29
N VAL A 238 -2.64 -4.81 -14.18
CA VAL A 238 -2.51 -6.25 -13.93
C VAL A 238 -3.34 -6.63 -12.71
N GLN A 239 -4.16 -7.66 -12.83
CA GLN A 239 -4.94 -8.19 -11.71
C GLN A 239 -4.00 -8.79 -10.64
N PRO A 240 -4.33 -8.73 -9.34
CA PRO A 240 -3.49 -9.26 -8.25
C PRO A 240 -3.03 -10.69 -8.52
N HIS A 241 -3.91 -11.59 -8.95
CA HIS A 241 -3.58 -12.99 -9.24
C HIS A 241 -2.62 -13.18 -10.43
N GLN A 242 -2.48 -12.19 -11.30
CA GLN A 242 -1.56 -12.20 -12.45
C GLN A 242 -0.19 -11.60 -12.12
N MET A 243 -0.03 -10.94 -10.95
CA MET A 243 1.21 -10.28 -10.56
C MET A 243 2.40 -11.23 -10.54
N ARG A 244 2.19 -12.50 -10.17
CA ARG A 244 3.24 -13.52 -10.21
C ARG A 244 3.92 -13.62 -11.58
N ASN A 245 3.13 -13.71 -12.64
CA ASN A 245 3.66 -13.75 -14.00
C ASN A 245 4.23 -12.41 -14.45
N ALA A 246 3.56 -11.32 -14.09
CA ALA A 246 3.95 -9.97 -14.50
C ALA A 246 5.33 -9.55 -13.99
N ILE A 247 5.71 -9.97 -12.77
CA ILE A 247 6.97 -9.60 -12.14
C ILE A 247 7.99 -10.75 -12.04
N SER A 248 7.72 -11.91 -12.66
CA SER A 248 8.58 -13.10 -12.57
C SER A 248 10.00 -12.84 -13.06
N ASP A 249 10.17 -12.01 -14.08
CA ASP A 249 11.43 -11.62 -14.68
C ASP A 249 11.96 -10.26 -14.17
N ALA A 250 11.30 -9.62 -13.22
CA ALA A 250 11.74 -8.33 -12.71
C ALA A 250 13.03 -8.48 -11.90
N GLY A 251 13.93 -7.51 -12.01
CA GLY A 251 15.15 -7.41 -11.21
C GLY A 251 15.05 -6.35 -10.12
N VAL A 252 14.61 -5.14 -10.45
CA VAL A 252 14.60 -3.97 -9.55
C VAL A 252 13.23 -3.27 -9.61
N TYR A 253 12.77 -2.78 -8.48
CA TYR A 253 11.55 -1.96 -8.39
C TYR A 253 11.89 -0.48 -8.25
N VAL A 254 11.21 0.39 -9.01
CA VAL A 254 11.39 1.85 -8.97
C VAL A 254 10.04 2.53 -8.74
N LEU A 255 9.97 3.43 -7.74
CA LEU A 255 8.80 4.26 -7.49
C LEU A 255 9.20 5.73 -7.35
N PRO A 256 8.99 6.57 -8.38
CA PRO A 256 9.47 7.95 -8.43
C PRO A 256 8.48 8.97 -7.85
N SER A 257 7.47 8.52 -7.12
CA SER A 257 6.35 9.36 -6.69
C SER A 257 6.80 10.65 -6.03
N LYS A 258 6.24 11.78 -6.45
CA LYS A 258 6.39 13.07 -5.77
C LYS A 258 5.45 13.24 -4.58
N PHE A 259 4.50 12.33 -4.43
CA PHE A 259 3.68 12.17 -3.23
C PHE A 259 3.10 10.77 -3.18
N GLU A 260 3.51 10.00 -2.19
CA GLU A 260 3.00 8.66 -1.90
C GLU A 260 2.83 8.52 -0.39
N PRO A 261 1.61 8.67 0.14
CA PRO A 261 1.39 8.59 1.58
C PRO A 261 1.91 7.29 2.21
N TRP A 262 1.75 6.15 1.50
CA TRP A 262 2.33 4.88 1.90
C TRP A 262 2.98 4.16 0.72
N GLY A 263 2.21 3.49 -0.11
CA GLY A 263 2.70 2.71 -1.25
C GLY A 263 2.81 1.22 -0.92
N VAL A 264 1.68 0.51 -0.88
CA VAL A 264 1.62 -0.94 -0.61
C VAL A 264 2.48 -1.74 -1.58
N ALA A 265 2.57 -1.31 -2.85
CA ALA A 265 3.43 -1.94 -3.85
C ALA A 265 4.91 -2.03 -3.42
N VAL A 266 5.41 -1.11 -2.59
CA VAL A 266 6.78 -1.20 -2.04
C VAL A 266 6.93 -2.47 -1.20
N HIS A 267 5.97 -2.75 -0.33
CA HIS A 267 5.96 -3.97 0.49
C HIS A 267 5.87 -5.23 -0.38
N GLU A 268 4.97 -5.24 -1.35
CA GLU A 268 4.79 -6.34 -2.29
C GLU A 268 6.09 -6.65 -3.07
N MET A 269 6.75 -5.61 -3.57
CA MET A 269 8.01 -5.77 -4.31
C MET A 269 9.18 -6.16 -3.40
N ALA A 270 9.23 -5.64 -2.16
CA ALA A 270 10.20 -6.08 -1.18
C ALA A 270 10.05 -7.57 -0.86
N MET A 271 8.82 -8.04 -0.53
CA MET A 271 8.53 -9.46 -0.30
C MET A 271 8.92 -10.34 -1.48
N SER A 272 8.77 -9.83 -2.73
CA SER A 272 9.19 -10.54 -3.95
C SER A 272 10.70 -10.59 -4.17
N GLY A 273 11.48 -9.99 -3.26
CA GLY A 273 12.93 -9.95 -3.35
C GLY A 273 13.42 -9.01 -4.45
N LEU A 274 12.78 -7.86 -4.66
CA LEU A 274 13.28 -6.84 -5.57
C LEU A 274 14.01 -5.75 -4.79
N PRO A 275 15.28 -5.43 -5.12
CA PRO A 275 15.89 -4.18 -4.69
C PRO A 275 15.02 -2.98 -5.00
N LEU A 276 15.01 -1.99 -4.10
CA LEU A 276 14.07 -0.87 -4.12
C LEU A 276 14.79 0.44 -4.47
N LEU A 277 14.26 1.18 -5.45
CA LEU A 277 14.64 2.56 -5.74
C LEU A 277 13.43 3.45 -5.47
N LEU A 278 13.45 4.21 -4.39
CA LEU A 278 12.29 4.96 -3.92
C LEU A 278 12.60 6.44 -3.78
N SER A 279 11.67 7.30 -4.17
CA SER A 279 11.80 8.71 -3.85
C SER A 279 11.65 8.97 -2.34
N ASP A 280 12.20 10.07 -1.86
CA ASP A 280 12.09 10.54 -0.46
C ASP A 280 10.64 10.87 -0.04
N GLN A 281 9.70 10.90 -0.98
CA GLN A 281 8.28 11.16 -0.75
C GLN A 281 7.41 9.90 -0.63
N VAL A 282 8.01 8.70 -0.69
CA VAL A 282 7.32 7.42 -0.52
C VAL A 282 7.28 7.04 0.96
N GLY A 283 6.10 6.98 1.58
CA GLY A 283 5.94 6.71 3.01
C GLY A 283 6.47 5.34 3.44
N ALA A 284 6.21 4.30 2.66
CA ALA A 284 6.62 2.92 2.94
C ALA A 284 8.16 2.70 2.96
N ARG A 285 8.95 3.64 2.40
CA ARG A 285 10.40 3.59 2.48
C ARG A 285 10.90 3.55 3.93
N THR A 286 10.19 4.21 4.83
CA THR A 286 10.56 4.26 6.26
C THR A 286 10.51 2.90 6.96
N MET A 287 9.83 1.92 6.37
CA MET A 287 9.71 0.57 6.90
C MET A 287 10.47 -0.46 6.05
N PHE A 288 10.48 -0.31 4.73
CA PHE A 288 10.94 -1.36 3.83
C PHE A 288 12.22 -1.03 3.06
N LEU A 289 12.73 0.20 3.12
CA LEU A 289 13.98 0.59 2.48
C LEU A 289 15.12 0.66 3.50
N SER A 290 16.25 0.09 3.17
CA SER A 290 17.51 0.18 3.91
C SER A 290 18.69 0.22 2.94
N PRO A 291 19.90 0.63 3.38
CA PRO A 291 21.09 0.57 2.53
C PRO A 291 21.45 -0.83 2.01
N GLN A 292 20.93 -1.88 2.62
CA GLN A 292 21.16 -3.26 2.21
C GLN A 292 20.28 -3.72 1.05
N ASN A 293 19.15 -3.04 0.78
CA ASN A 293 18.18 -3.48 -0.22
C ASN A 293 17.80 -2.43 -1.25
N GLY A 294 18.39 -1.22 -1.20
CA GLY A 294 18.03 -0.21 -2.19
C GLY A 294 18.58 1.17 -1.90
N PHE A 295 18.05 2.14 -2.64
CA PHE A 295 18.48 3.53 -2.59
C PHE A 295 17.30 4.48 -2.56
N GLU A 296 17.45 5.56 -1.80
CA GLU A 296 16.57 6.72 -1.82
C GLU A 296 17.10 7.77 -2.80
N PHE A 297 16.20 8.52 -3.42
CA PHE A 297 16.53 9.68 -4.25
C PHE A 297 15.53 10.81 -4.04
N GLU A 298 15.95 12.04 -4.33
CA GLU A 298 15.11 13.23 -4.23
C GLU A 298 13.98 13.19 -5.28
N ALA A 299 12.75 13.35 -4.83
CA ALA A 299 11.57 13.38 -5.72
C ALA A 299 11.65 14.55 -6.71
N GLN A 300 11.11 14.36 -7.93
CA GLN A 300 11.10 15.35 -9.00
C GLN A 300 12.51 15.77 -9.48
N ASN A 301 13.56 15.06 -9.07
CA ASN A 301 14.93 15.31 -9.48
C ASN A 301 15.40 14.20 -10.44
N THR A 302 15.25 14.45 -11.76
CA THR A 302 15.67 13.50 -12.82
C THR A 302 17.13 13.12 -12.70
N LYS A 303 18.02 14.08 -12.35
CA LYS A 303 19.46 13.85 -12.19
C LYS A 303 19.79 12.96 -11.01
N ALA A 304 19.11 13.15 -9.86
CA ALA A 304 19.27 12.29 -8.70
C ALA A 304 18.85 10.85 -9.01
N LEU A 305 17.69 10.68 -9.65
CA LEU A 305 17.23 9.37 -10.08
C LEU A 305 18.16 8.73 -11.13
N GLU A 306 18.61 9.50 -12.13
CA GLU A 306 19.58 9.03 -13.13
C GLU A 306 20.84 8.48 -12.47
N SER A 307 21.40 9.21 -11.51
CA SER A 307 22.61 8.78 -10.79
C SER A 307 22.42 7.46 -10.05
N VAL A 308 21.27 7.29 -9.38
CA VAL A 308 20.92 6.04 -8.68
C VAL A 308 20.72 4.89 -9.68
N LEU A 309 20.08 5.15 -10.82
CA LEU A 309 19.89 4.16 -11.88
C LEU A 309 21.24 3.72 -12.48
N VAL A 310 22.14 4.65 -12.80
CA VAL A 310 23.48 4.30 -13.29
C VAL A 310 24.23 3.46 -12.27
N HIS A 311 24.17 3.84 -11.00
CA HIS A 311 24.84 3.11 -9.92
C HIS A 311 24.38 1.65 -9.84
N ILE A 312 23.07 1.40 -9.78
CA ILE A 312 22.55 0.02 -9.68
C ILE A 312 22.77 -0.78 -10.97
N MET A 313 22.70 -0.14 -12.15
CA MET A 313 22.95 -0.79 -13.45
C MET A 313 24.38 -1.26 -13.63
N GLN A 314 25.33 -0.69 -12.89
CA GLN A 314 26.77 -1.03 -12.93
C GLN A 314 27.18 -2.04 -11.85
N MET A 315 26.29 -2.39 -10.93
CA MET A 315 26.57 -3.39 -9.89
C MET A 315 26.72 -4.79 -10.48
N ASP A 316 27.56 -5.61 -9.86
CA ASP A 316 27.67 -7.02 -10.20
C ASP A 316 26.46 -7.85 -9.70
N ASP A 317 26.27 -9.00 -10.31
CA ASP A 317 25.15 -9.91 -10.02
C ASP A 317 25.15 -10.37 -8.55
N ALA A 318 26.31 -10.58 -7.93
CA ALA A 318 26.39 -11.06 -6.56
C ALA A 318 25.87 -9.99 -5.58
N THR A 319 26.25 -8.74 -5.79
CA THR A 319 25.74 -7.59 -5.02
C THR A 319 24.23 -7.44 -5.20
N LEU A 320 23.72 -7.48 -6.43
CA LEU A 320 22.30 -7.37 -6.72
C LEU A 320 21.48 -8.53 -6.10
N TRP A 321 22.01 -9.75 -6.11
CA TRP A 321 21.38 -10.88 -5.43
C TRP A 321 21.40 -10.76 -3.90
N SER A 322 22.47 -10.17 -3.34
CA SER A 322 22.50 -9.87 -1.90
C SER A 322 21.43 -8.86 -1.52
N MET A 323 21.29 -7.78 -2.30
CA MET A 323 20.23 -6.79 -2.12
C MET A 323 18.83 -7.40 -2.27
N SER A 324 18.66 -8.32 -3.22
CA SER A 324 17.41 -9.05 -3.46
C SER A 324 16.99 -9.88 -2.22
N LYS A 325 17.92 -10.60 -1.60
CA LYS A 325 17.66 -11.37 -0.37
C LYS A 325 17.33 -10.46 0.80
N ALA A 326 18.10 -9.37 1.00
CA ALA A 326 17.83 -8.38 2.04
C ALA A 326 16.46 -7.73 1.88
N SER A 327 16.04 -7.45 0.63
CA SER A 327 14.73 -6.90 0.35
C SER A 327 13.61 -7.85 0.78
N HIS A 328 13.74 -9.13 0.45
CA HIS A 328 12.79 -10.16 0.89
C HIS A 328 12.71 -10.25 2.42
N GLU A 329 13.85 -10.33 3.10
CA GLU A 329 13.91 -10.42 4.56
C GLU A 329 13.23 -9.22 5.23
N ILE A 330 13.49 -8.00 4.74
CA ILE A 330 12.85 -6.78 5.23
C ILE A 330 11.34 -6.79 4.92
N GLY A 331 10.95 -7.18 3.71
CA GLY A 331 9.54 -7.30 3.34
C GLY A 331 8.77 -8.27 4.24
N MET A 332 9.39 -9.36 4.68
CA MET A 332 8.79 -10.37 5.55
C MET A 332 8.66 -9.94 7.02
N THR A 333 9.07 -8.73 7.39
CA THR A 333 8.90 -8.19 8.75
C THR A 333 7.47 -7.77 9.09
N LEU A 334 6.60 -7.57 8.09
CA LEU A 334 5.17 -7.29 8.25
C LEU A 334 4.35 -8.40 7.57
N LYS A 335 3.44 -9.04 8.31
CA LYS A 335 2.64 -10.17 7.83
C LYS A 335 1.15 -9.92 7.94
N ASN A 336 0.34 -10.69 7.20
CA ASN A 336 -1.12 -10.63 7.31
C ASN A 336 -1.60 -11.07 8.70
N GLU A 337 -0.86 -11.97 9.37
CA GLU A 337 -1.12 -12.39 10.76
C GLU A 337 -0.98 -11.22 11.74
N ASP A 338 -0.04 -10.29 11.52
CA ASP A 338 0.15 -9.12 12.38
C ASP A 338 -1.07 -8.19 12.32
N TRP A 339 -1.68 -8.06 11.14
CA TRP A 339 -2.93 -7.36 10.95
C TRP A 339 -4.09 -8.00 11.76
N CYS A 340 -4.21 -9.33 11.67
CA CYS A 340 -5.21 -10.07 12.44
C CYS A 340 -4.98 -9.92 13.95
N ASN A 341 -3.74 -10.08 14.41
CA ASN A 341 -3.35 -9.96 15.81
C ASN A 341 -3.66 -8.56 16.37
N THR A 342 -3.45 -7.51 15.58
CA THR A 342 -3.78 -6.13 15.96
C THR A 342 -5.28 -5.97 16.17
N LEU A 343 -6.13 -6.46 15.25
CA LEU A 343 -7.60 -6.45 15.43
C LEU A 343 -8.03 -7.20 16.68
N ILE A 344 -7.49 -8.39 16.91
CA ILE A 344 -7.83 -9.20 18.08
C ILE A 344 -7.37 -8.50 19.38
N LYS A 345 -6.19 -7.87 19.38
CA LYS A 345 -5.72 -7.09 20.51
C LYS A 345 -6.68 -5.93 20.83
N ILE A 346 -7.10 -5.19 19.81
CA ILE A 346 -8.10 -4.12 19.98
C ILE A 346 -9.44 -4.70 20.47
N ALA A 347 -9.89 -5.83 19.94
CA ALA A 347 -11.14 -6.46 20.35
C ALA A 347 -11.16 -6.86 21.84
N LYS A 348 -10.01 -7.24 22.39
CA LYS A 348 -9.87 -7.68 23.79
C LYS A 348 -9.54 -6.55 24.76
N SER A 349 -9.05 -5.38 24.32
CA SER A 349 -8.78 -4.21 25.16
C SER A 349 -10.06 -3.55 25.67
#